data_1bdb6f72bc15fec7ed20beaf100afcc7
#
_entry.id   1bdb6f72bc15fec7ed20beaf100afcc7
#
_cell.length_a   1.000
_cell.length_b   1.000
_cell.length_c   1.000
_cell.angle_alpha   90.00
_cell.angle_beta   90.00
_cell.angle_gamma   90.00
#
_symmetry.space_group_name_H-M   'P 1'
#
loop_
_entity.id
_entity.type
_entity.pdbx_description
1 polymer ?
#
loop_
_entity_poly.entity_id
_entity_poly.type
_entity_poly.pdbx_seq_one_letter_code
_entity_poly.pdbx_strand_id
1 'polypeptide(L)'
;MSEGRTASVPKGQEQEIDRYRIAREPFYAEVRGEVGLFTIAAQSRMPVMLKGPTGCGKTRFVQHMAYRLGRPLITVACHEDLTASDLVGRYLLKGQETVWMDGPLTLGVKQGAIVYLDEIVEARKDTTVIIHPLSDDRRLLPIEKKGQVIEAVDDFMLVISYNPGYQSILKDLKQSTKQRFMAIEFDYPLPDVESRVVAHEAGVSLEVAQRLLVVVRDGLGRD
;
A
#
# COMPACT_ATOMS: atom_id res chain seq x y z
N MET A 1 11.21 -14.74 34.13
CA MET A 1 11.74 -15.49 32.96
C MET A 1 10.55 -16.02 32.20
N SER A 2 10.10 -15.30 31.18
CA SER A 2 9.05 -15.77 30.27
C SER A 2 9.69 -15.88 28.89
N GLU A 3 9.91 -17.11 28.45
CA GLU A 3 10.41 -17.45 27.14
C GLU A 3 9.36 -17.04 26.10
N GLY A 4 9.73 -16.10 25.22
CA GLY A 4 8.94 -15.73 24.06
C GLY A 4 8.85 -16.91 23.10
N ARG A 5 7.67 -17.51 22.97
CA ARG A 5 7.37 -18.46 21.90
C ARG A 5 7.31 -17.70 20.58
N THR A 6 8.38 -17.71 19.83
CA THR A 6 8.37 -17.44 18.38
C THR A 6 7.60 -18.60 17.74
N ALA A 7 6.34 -18.34 17.36
CA ALA A 7 5.56 -19.28 16.56
C ALA A 7 6.23 -19.39 15.17
N SER A 8 6.81 -20.54 14.86
CA SER A 8 7.37 -20.85 13.56
C SER A 8 6.24 -20.86 12.52
N VAL A 9 6.37 -20.02 11.51
CA VAL A 9 5.45 -19.96 10.36
C VAL A 9 5.52 -21.30 9.59
N PRO A 10 4.39 -21.90 9.21
CA PRO A 10 4.40 -23.13 8.41
C PRO A 10 5.08 -22.88 7.05
N LYS A 11 6.02 -23.75 6.64
CA LYS A 11 6.81 -23.65 5.40
C LYS A 11 6.00 -23.40 4.12
N GLY A 12 4.73 -23.79 4.05
CA GLY A 12 3.85 -23.51 2.91
C GLY A 12 3.39 -22.04 2.81
N GLN A 13 3.36 -21.30 3.92
CA GLN A 13 2.97 -19.90 3.95
C GLN A 13 4.16 -18.97 3.67
N GLU A 14 5.39 -19.37 3.97
CA GLU A 14 6.60 -18.65 3.58
C GLU A 14 6.76 -18.59 2.06
N GLN A 15 6.48 -19.69 1.37
CA GLN A 15 6.50 -19.73 -0.11
C GLN A 15 5.38 -18.89 -0.74
N GLU A 16 4.26 -18.72 -0.05
CA GLU A 16 3.16 -17.92 -0.55
C GLU A 16 3.46 -16.42 -0.54
N ILE A 17 4.17 -15.91 0.46
CA ILE A 17 4.50 -14.49 0.59
C ILE A 17 5.64 -14.06 -0.35
N ASP A 18 6.57 -14.96 -0.67
CA ASP A 18 7.73 -14.63 -1.51
C ASP A 18 7.34 -14.19 -2.93
N ARG A 19 6.19 -14.63 -3.44
CA ARG A 19 5.66 -14.15 -4.73
C ARG A 19 5.35 -12.65 -4.76
N TYR A 20 5.22 -12.03 -3.59
CA TYR A 20 4.97 -10.61 -3.44
C TYR A 20 6.25 -9.78 -3.27
N ARG A 21 7.43 -10.40 -3.30
CA ARG A 21 8.70 -9.67 -3.27
C ARG A 21 9.03 -9.09 -4.62
N ILE A 22 9.49 -7.85 -4.61
CA ILE A 22 9.90 -7.15 -5.81
C ILE A 22 11.32 -7.57 -6.16
N ALA A 23 11.49 -8.24 -7.32
CA ALA A 23 12.77 -8.86 -7.71
C ALA A 23 13.82 -7.86 -8.18
N ARG A 24 13.41 -6.69 -8.67
CA ARG A 24 14.31 -5.64 -9.19
C ARG A 24 13.90 -4.29 -8.64
N GLU A 25 14.88 -3.45 -8.32
CA GLU A 25 14.60 -2.10 -7.84
C GLU A 25 13.83 -1.30 -8.88
N PRO A 26 12.59 -0.86 -8.56
CA PRO A 26 11.86 0.03 -9.44
C PRO A 26 12.54 1.40 -9.46
N PHE A 27 12.71 1.97 -10.63
CA PHE A 27 13.20 3.34 -10.74
C PHE A 27 12.23 4.31 -10.07
N TYR A 28 12.76 5.11 -9.16
CA TYR A 28 12.02 6.18 -8.49
C TYR A 28 12.90 7.41 -8.32
N ALA A 29 12.40 8.56 -8.71
CA ALA A 29 13.08 9.84 -8.52
C ALA A 29 12.44 10.57 -7.34
N GLU A 30 13.15 10.61 -6.22
CA GLU A 30 12.71 11.31 -5.01
C GLU A 30 12.57 12.82 -5.26
N VAL A 31 11.52 13.43 -4.71
CA VAL A 31 11.18 14.85 -4.95
C VAL A 31 11.25 15.69 -3.68
N ARG A 32 10.72 15.20 -2.55
CA ARG A 32 10.49 16.00 -1.33
C ARG A 32 10.91 15.31 -0.03
N GLY A 33 11.82 14.34 -0.06
CA GLY A 33 12.25 13.61 1.14
C GLY A 33 11.27 12.53 1.62
N GLU A 34 10.34 12.12 0.75
CA GLU A 34 9.30 11.13 1.04
C GLU A 34 9.89 9.76 1.37
N VAL A 35 11.08 9.41 0.81
CA VAL A 35 11.82 8.19 1.11
C VAL A 35 12.24 8.15 2.58
N GLY A 36 12.75 9.28 3.10
CA GLY A 36 13.13 9.41 4.50
C GLY A 36 11.93 9.29 5.44
N LEU A 37 10.82 9.98 5.13
CA LEU A 37 9.59 9.93 5.92
C LEU A 37 9.01 8.52 5.98
N PHE A 38 8.93 7.83 4.85
CA PHE A 38 8.44 6.46 4.81
C PHE A 38 9.32 5.49 5.61
N THR A 39 10.65 5.68 5.54
CA THR A 39 11.60 4.87 6.29
C THR A 39 11.40 5.06 7.81
N ILE A 40 11.23 6.29 8.27
CA ILE A 40 10.93 6.60 9.68
C ILE A 40 9.60 5.96 10.10
N ALA A 41 8.56 6.07 9.26
CA ALA A 41 7.28 5.43 9.53
C ALA A 41 7.40 3.91 9.68
N ALA A 42 8.17 3.27 8.78
CA ALA A 42 8.41 1.83 8.82
C ALA A 42 9.16 1.38 10.08
N GLN A 43 10.16 2.14 10.52
CA GLN A 43 10.90 1.88 11.76
C GLN A 43 10.05 2.11 13.02
N SER A 44 9.16 3.09 12.97
CA SER A 44 8.25 3.43 14.07
C SER A 44 6.94 2.62 14.03
N ARG A 45 6.80 1.69 13.09
CA ARG A 45 5.58 0.87 12.89
C ARG A 45 4.31 1.71 12.66
N MET A 46 4.46 2.91 12.15
CA MET A 46 3.34 3.80 11.86
C MET A 46 2.73 3.48 10.49
N PRO A 47 1.39 3.47 10.37
CA PRO A 47 0.75 3.37 9.07
C PRO A 47 0.94 4.65 8.27
N VAL A 48 1.00 4.54 6.94
CA VAL A 48 1.24 5.67 6.03
C VAL A 48 0.03 5.92 5.14
N MET A 49 -0.29 7.20 4.95
CA MET A 49 -1.27 7.67 3.99
C MET A 49 -0.59 8.51 2.91
N LEU A 50 -0.67 8.05 1.67
CA LEU A 50 -0.17 8.76 0.50
C LEU A 50 -1.29 9.60 -0.09
N LYS A 51 -1.16 10.93 0.01
CA LYS A 51 -2.17 11.88 -0.45
C LYS A 51 -1.67 12.57 -1.72
N GLY A 52 -2.45 12.55 -2.78
CA GLY A 52 -2.10 13.25 -4.02
C GLY A 52 -2.89 12.76 -5.23
N PRO A 53 -2.78 13.47 -6.38
CA PRO A 53 -3.54 13.17 -7.59
C PRO A 53 -3.21 11.78 -8.15
N THR A 54 -4.09 11.28 -9.00
CA THR A 54 -3.84 10.05 -9.77
C THR A 54 -2.69 10.28 -10.76
N GLY A 55 -1.82 9.28 -10.91
CA GLY A 55 -0.68 9.36 -11.84
C GLY A 55 0.56 10.10 -11.32
N CYS A 56 0.57 10.62 -10.09
CA CYS A 56 1.75 11.28 -9.50
C CYS A 56 2.83 10.33 -8.95
N GLY A 57 2.73 9.02 -9.19
CA GLY A 57 3.78 8.05 -8.85
C GLY A 57 3.65 7.35 -7.49
N LYS A 58 2.53 7.46 -6.77
CA LYS A 58 2.34 6.82 -5.44
C LYS A 58 2.61 5.31 -5.44
N THR A 59 2.03 4.58 -6.38
CA THR A 59 2.20 3.12 -6.48
C THR A 59 3.65 2.75 -6.78
N ARG A 60 4.32 3.47 -7.68
CA ARG A 60 5.75 3.28 -7.97
C ARG A 60 6.61 3.55 -6.74
N PHE A 61 6.29 4.58 -5.98
CA PHE A 61 6.97 4.89 -4.72
C PHE A 61 6.86 3.74 -3.71
N VAL A 62 5.65 3.19 -3.50
CA VAL A 62 5.46 2.06 -2.58
C VAL A 62 6.25 0.83 -3.04
N GLN A 63 6.27 0.54 -4.34
CA GLN A 63 7.09 -0.54 -4.91
C GLN A 63 8.58 -0.33 -4.62
N HIS A 64 9.09 0.88 -4.86
CA HIS A 64 10.48 1.23 -4.58
C HIS A 64 10.81 1.05 -3.09
N MET A 65 9.95 1.53 -2.19
CA MET A 65 10.15 1.40 -0.75
C MET A 65 10.08 -0.05 -0.26
N ALA A 66 9.17 -0.85 -0.82
CA ALA A 66 9.08 -2.27 -0.51
C ALA A 66 10.37 -3.02 -0.89
N TYR A 67 10.93 -2.73 -2.06
CA TYR A 67 12.23 -3.25 -2.47
C TYR A 67 13.35 -2.81 -1.52
N ARG A 68 13.45 -1.53 -1.20
CA ARG A 68 14.49 -0.98 -0.31
C ARG A 68 14.42 -1.52 1.11
N LEU A 69 13.22 -1.76 1.63
CA LEU A 69 13.02 -2.35 2.96
C LEU A 69 13.11 -3.88 2.96
N GLY A 70 13.23 -4.51 1.77
CA GLY A 70 13.26 -5.97 1.63
C GLY A 70 11.97 -6.65 2.08
N ARG A 71 10.82 -5.92 2.08
CA ARG A 71 9.52 -6.42 2.51
C ARG A 71 8.65 -6.83 1.32
N PRO A 72 7.85 -7.90 1.45
CA PRO A 72 6.84 -8.23 0.45
C PRO A 72 5.83 -7.09 0.30
N LEU A 73 5.31 -6.85 -0.92
CA LEU A 73 4.31 -5.84 -1.19
C LEU A 73 3.02 -6.50 -1.69
N ILE A 74 1.95 -6.38 -0.92
CA ILE A 74 0.62 -6.80 -1.31
C ILE A 74 -0.18 -5.54 -1.68
N THR A 75 -0.47 -5.36 -2.96
CA THR A 75 -1.27 -4.23 -3.44
C THR A 75 -2.70 -4.67 -3.68
N VAL A 76 -3.66 -3.92 -3.14
CA VAL A 76 -5.09 -4.13 -3.35
C VAL A 76 -5.68 -2.84 -3.89
N ALA A 77 -6.20 -2.88 -5.12
CA ALA A 77 -6.99 -1.80 -5.68
C ALA A 77 -8.38 -1.79 -5.02
N CYS A 78 -8.70 -0.70 -4.35
CA CYS A 78 -10.00 -0.55 -3.70
C CYS A 78 -11.05 -0.07 -4.70
N HIS A 79 -12.26 -0.65 -4.63
CA HIS A 79 -13.40 -0.31 -5.45
C HIS A 79 -14.71 -0.59 -4.68
N GLU A 80 -15.83 -0.16 -5.20
CA GLU A 80 -17.15 -0.23 -4.51
C GLU A 80 -17.61 -1.67 -4.18
N ASP A 81 -17.14 -2.66 -4.93
CA ASP A 81 -17.49 -4.07 -4.69
C ASP A 81 -16.56 -4.78 -3.71
N LEU A 82 -15.41 -4.14 -3.33
CA LEU A 82 -14.46 -4.73 -2.41
C LEU A 82 -15.08 -4.82 -1.02
N THR A 83 -15.21 -6.05 -0.52
CA THR A 83 -15.75 -6.31 0.81
C THR A 83 -14.65 -6.54 1.85
N ALA A 84 -15.01 -6.37 3.11
CA ALA A 84 -14.17 -6.74 4.23
C ALA A 84 -13.68 -8.20 4.16
N SER A 85 -14.53 -9.11 3.68
CA SER A 85 -14.16 -10.52 3.52
C SER A 85 -13.12 -10.77 2.43
N ASP A 86 -13.07 -9.93 1.41
CA ASP A 86 -12.04 -10.05 0.36
C ASP A 86 -10.67 -9.65 0.90
N LEU A 87 -10.60 -8.71 1.85
CA LEU A 87 -9.36 -8.32 2.53
C LEU A 87 -8.94 -9.31 3.61
N VAL A 88 -9.89 -9.73 4.46
CA VAL A 88 -9.58 -10.55 5.64
C VAL A 88 -9.51 -12.04 5.32
N GLY A 89 -10.40 -12.51 4.49
CA GLY A 89 -10.47 -13.91 4.10
C GLY A 89 -11.88 -14.49 4.20
N ARG A 90 -12.01 -15.71 3.70
CA ARG A 90 -13.29 -16.40 3.60
C ARG A 90 -13.14 -17.92 3.67
N TYR A 91 -14.24 -18.58 4.00
CA TYR A 91 -14.33 -20.02 3.87
C TYR A 91 -14.61 -20.40 2.42
N LEU A 92 -13.86 -21.39 1.93
CA LEU A 92 -14.04 -21.99 0.62
C LEU A 92 -14.37 -23.48 0.76
N LEU A 93 -15.25 -23.97 -0.10
CA LEU A 93 -15.54 -25.39 -0.20
C LEU A 93 -14.46 -26.06 -1.08
N LYS A 94 -13.68 -26.98 -0.50
CA LYS A 94 -12.72 -27.82 -1.23
C LYS A 94 -13.19 -29.29 -1.11
N GLY A 95 -13.81 -29.79 -2.17
CA GLY A 95 -14.46 -31.10 -2.13
C GLY A 95 -15.64 -31.09 -1.14
N GLN A 96 -15.56 -31.88 -0.07
CA GLN A 96 -16.58 -31.94 0.99
C GLN A 96 -16.17 -31.15 2.26
N GLU A 97 -15.01 -30.53 2.26
CA GLU A 97 -14.51 -29.79 3.42
C GLU A 97 -14.58 -28.28 3.23
N THR A 98 -14.90 -27.56 4.30
CA THR A 98 -14.86 -26.10 4.32
C THR A 98 -13.52 -25.67 4.89
N VAL A 99 -12.71 -25.01 4.05
CA VAL A 99 -11.35 -24.55 4.40
C VAL A 99 -11.33 -23.03 4.42
N TRP A 100 -10.73 -22.46 5.46
CA TRP A 100 -10.47 -21.04 5.53
C TRP A 100 -9.32 -20.65 4.60
N MET A 101 -9.49 -19.57 3.83
CA MET A 101 -8.44 -18.94 3.04
C MET A 101 -8.22 -17.52 3.52
N ASP A 102 -6.99 -17.22 3.93
CA ASP A 102 -6.60 -15.87 4.35
C ASP A 102 -6.69 -14.90 3.15
N GLY A 103 -7.23 -13.72 3.38
CA GLY A 103 -7.20 -12.63 2.42
C GLY A 103 -5.86 -11.88 2.44
N PRO A 104 -5.66 -10.93 1.51
CA PRO A 104 -4.41 -10.20 1.35
C PRO A 104 -3.98 -9.43 2.61
N LEU A 105 -4.94 -8.85 3.33
CA LEU A 105 -4.64 -8.13 4.58
C LEU A 105 -4.19 -9.08 5.69
N THR A 106 -4.88 -10.20 5.87
CA THR A 106 -4.52 -11.22 6.87
C THR A 106 -3.17 -11.83 6.58
N LEU A 107 -2.89 -12.13 5.29
CA LEU A 107 -1.59 -12.63 4.86
C LEU A 107 -0.48 -11.63 5.20
N GLY A 108 -0.67 -10.36 4.88
CA GLY A 108 0.29 -9.30 5.17
C GLY A 108 0.54 -9.11 6.66
N VAL A 109 -0.53 -9.10 7.48
CA VAL A 109 -0.46 -8.97 8.95
C VAL A 109 0.35 -10.10 9.58
N LYS A 110 0.17 -11.34 9.09
CA LYS A 110 0.88 -12.51 9.61
C LYS A 110 2.33 -12.61 9.15
N GLN A 111 2.64 -12.12 7.94
CA GLN A 111 3.92 -12.36 7.26
C GLN A 111 4.82 -11.13 7.20
N GLY A 112 4.40 -10.00 7.76
CA GLY A 112 5.23 -8.80 7.79
C GLY A 112 5.35 -8.08 6.46
N ALA A 113 4.31 -8.13 5.62
CA ALA A 113 4.29 -7.42 4.35
C ALA A 113 3.88 -5.96 4.50
N ILE A 114 4.25 -5.16 3.51
CA ILE A 114 3.59 -3.88 3.24
C ILE A 114 2.28 -4.20 2.52
N VAL A 115 1.15 -3.86 3.14
CA VAL A 115 -0.17 -3.96 2.51
C VAL A 115 -0.57 -2.56 2.06
N TYR A 116 -0.64 -2.39 0.74
CA TYR A 116 -1.00 -1.13 0.10
C TYR A 116 -2.43 -1.19 -0.43
N LEU A 117 -3.32 -0.42 0.21
CA LEU A 117 -4.71 -0.26 -0.20
C LEU A 117 -4.79 1.00 -1.07
N ASP A 118 -4.83 0.80 -2.38
CA ASP A 118 -4.86 1.89 -3.35
C ASP A 118 -6.29 2.42 -3.50
N GLU A 119 -6.44 3.74 -3.44
CA GLU A 119 -7.72 4.46 -3.52
C GLU A 119 -8.75 4.00 -2.47
N ILE A 120 -8.33 3.92 -1.20
CA ILE A 120 -9.13 3.40 -0.06
C ILE A 120 -10.55 4.03 0.05
N VAL A 121 -10.72 5.24 -0.41
CA VAL A 121 -12.00 5.97 -0.37
C VAL A 121 -13.04 5.44 -1.36
N GLU A 122 -12.60 4.69 -2.37
CA GLU A 122 -13.51 3.98 -3.29
C GLU A 122 -14.06 2.69 -2.68
N ALA A 123 -13.44 2.19 -1.60
CA ALA A 123 -13.93 1.02 -0.90
C ALA A 123 -15.20 1.31 -0.10
N ARG A 124 -15.92 0.25 0.24
CA ARG A 124 -17.09 0.32 1.13
C ARG A 124 -16.69 0.74 2.55
N LYS A 125 -17.65 1.32 3.28
CA LYS A 125 -17.42 1.77 4.66
C LYS A 125 -17.02 0.62 5.61
N ASP A 126 -17.55 -0.58 5.41
CA ASP A 126 -17.18 -1.77 6.19
C ASP A 126 -15.72 -2.15 6.02
N THR A 127 -15.17 -1.99 4.82
CA THR A 127 -13.74 -2.18 4.52
C THR A 127 -12.86 -1.20 5.31
N THR A 128 -13.25 0.07 5.40
CA THR A 128 -12.48 1.06 6.17
C THR A 128 -12.50 0.82 7.67
N VAL A 129 -13.55 0.21 8.21
CA VAL A 129 -13.65 -0.11 9.64
C VAL A 129 -12.62 -1.17 10.07
N ILE A 130 -12.34 -2.16 9.20
CA ILE A 130 -11.40 -3.26 9.50
C ILE A 130 -9.96 -2.77 9.69
N ILE A 131 -9.56 -1.72 8.98
CA ILE A 131 -8.19 -1.19 9.10
C ILE A 131 -7.98 -0.33 10.34
N HIS A 132 -9.04 0.12 11.03
CA HIS A 132 -8.90 1.00 12.20
C HIS A 132 -8.07 0.38 13.34
N PRO A 133 -8.30 -0.88 13.78
CA PRO A 133 -7.49 -1.47 14.83
C PRO A 133 -6.04 -1.79 14.41
N LEU A 134 -5.78 -1.85 13.10
CA LEU A 134 -4.43 -1.98 12.54
C LEU A 134 -3.69 -0.64 12.45
N SER A 135 -4.43 0.47 12.44
CA SER A 135 -3.87 1.81 12.31
C SER A 135 -3.62 2.50 13.65
N ASP A 136 -3.88 1.84 14.78
CA ASP A 136 -3.57 2.34 16.10
C ASP A 136 -2.52 1.47 16.81
N ASP A 137 -2.14 1.84 18.04
CA ASP A 137 -1.09 1.19 18.82
C ASP A 137 -1.35 -0.29 19.08
N ARG A 138 -2.59 -0.72 19.02
CA ARG A 138 -2.97 -2.13 19.24
C ARG A 138 -2.51 -3.04 18.10
N ARG A 139 -2.44 -2.54 16.87
CA ARG A 139 -2.03 -3.28 15.67
C ARG A 139 -2.76 -4.62 15.51
N LEU A 140 -4.07 -4.64 15.73
CA LEU A 140 -4.89 -5.84 15.75
C LEU A 140 -5.76 -5.98 14.50
N LEU A 141 -5.88 -7.20 13.98
CA LEU A 141 -6.82 -7.56 12.92
C LEU A 141 -7.88 -8.54 13.48
N PRO A 142 -9.12 -8.11 13.70
CA PRO A 142 -10.20 -9.01 14.05
C PRO A 142 -10.65 -9.82 12.82
N ILE A 143 -10.75 -11.14 12.99
CA ILE A 143 -11.30 -12.07 11.99
C ILE A 143 -12.61 -12.63 12.56
N GLU A 144 -13.68 -11.86 12.46
CA GLU A 144 -14.98 -12.18 13.08
C GLU A 144 -15.49 -13.57 12.71
N LYS A 145 -15.41 -13.93 11.41
CA LYS A 145 -15.84 -15.25 10.91
C LYS A 145 -15.09 -16.43 11.51
N LYS A 146 -13.91 -16.21 12.10
CA LYS A 146 -13.12 -17.22 12.81
C LYS A 146 -13.17 -17.07 14.31
N GLY A 147 -13.78 -16.01 14.84
CA GLY A 147 -13.71 -15.66 16.26
C GLY A 147 -12.28 -15.41 16.74
N GLN A 148 -11.40 -14.91 15.89
CA GLN A 148 -9.98 -14.71 16.18
C GLN A 148 -9.59 -13.25 16.06
N VAL A 149 -8.60 -12.84 16.84
CA VAL A 149 -7.92 -11.55 16.68
C VAL A 149 -6.44 -11.85 16.47
N ILE A 150 -5.85 -11.26 15.45
CA ILE A 150 -4.44 -11.43 15.10
C ILE A 150 -3.72 -10.13 15.40
N GLU A 151 -2.61 -10.20 16.12
CA GLU A 151 -1.68 -9.09 16.28
C GLU A 151 -0.72 -9.06 15.08
N ALA A 152 -0.51 -7.87 14.53
CA ALA A 152 0.40 -7.69 13.40
C ALA A 152 1.85 -7.89 13.84
N VAL A 153 2.59 -8.69 13.06
CA VAL A 153 4.03 -8.84 13.28
C VAL A 153 4.76 -7.51 13.06
N ASP A 154 5.96 -7.39 13.61
CA ASP A 154 6.72 -6.14 13.65
C ASP A 154 6.96 -5.52 12.27
N ASP A 155 7.24 -6.34 11.26
CA ASP A 155 7.52 -5.89 9.91
C ASP A 155 6.27 -5.51 9.10
N PHE A 156 5.07 -5.80 9.59
CA PHE A 156 3.83 -5.40 8.93
C PHE A 156 3.71 -3.89 8.87
N MET A 157 3.33 -3.39 7.70
CA MET A 157 3.05 -1.96 7.48
C MET A 157 1.79 -1.77 6.63
N LEU A 158 0.86 -0.96 7.14
CA LEU A 158 -0.32 -0.55 6.39
C LEU A 158 -0.04 0.75 5.64
N VAL A 159 -0.26 0.74 4.33
CA VAL A 159 -0.17 1.92 3.47
C VAL A 159 -1.50 2.10 2.77
N ILE A 160 -2.04 3.30 2.77
CA ILE A 160 -3.25 3.65 2.03
C ILE A 160 -2.97 4.79 1.07
N SER A 161 -3.67 4.86 -0.05
CA SER A 161 -3.66 6.03 -0.90
C SER A 161 -5.01 6.74 -0.89
N TYR A 162 -4.94 8.04 -1.15
CA TYR A 162 -6.08 8.94 -1.11
C TYR A 162 -5.89 10.07 -2.11
N ASN A 163 -6.89 10.29 -2.95
CA ASN A 163 -6.92 11.42 -3.90
C ASN A 163 -8.01 12.42 -3.49
N PRO A 164 -7.65 13.61 -2.95
CA PRO A 164 -8.62 14.57 -2.47
C PRO A 164 -9.40 15.30 -3.58
N GLY A 165 -8.91 15.29 -4.82
CA GLY A 165 -9.43 16.13 -5.91
C GLY A 165 -10.62 15.56 -6.68
N TYR A 166 -10.84 14.24 -6.65
CA TYR A 166 -11.86 13.56 -7.47
C TYR A 166 -13.10 13.10 -6.72
N GLN A 167 -13.22 13.44 -5.44
CA GLN A 167 -14.23 12.81 -4.60
C GLN A 167 -15.31 13.76 -4.17
N SER A 168 -16.54 13.26 -4.19
CA SER A 168 -17.64 13.94 -3.50
C SER A 168 -17.31 14.02 -2.00
N ILE A 169 -17.63 15.13 -1.37
CA ILE A 169 -17.47 15.40 0.08
C ILE A 169 -17.95 14.24 0.97
N LEU A 170 -18.86 13.41 0.45
CA LEU A 170 -19.44 12.26 1.15
C LEU A 170 -18.51 11.01 1.23
N LYS A 171 -17.50 10.92 0.37
CA LYS A 171 -16.55 9.78 0.34
C LYS A 171 -15.22 10.08 1.06
N ASP A 172 -15.06 11.22 1.70
CA ASP A 172 -13.83 11.57 2.40
C ASP A 172 -13.64 10.72 3.67
N LEU A 173 -12.38 10.35 3.94
CA LEU A 173 -12.02 9.64 5.17
C LEU A 173 -12.33 10.50 6.39
N LYS A 174 -12.92 9.88 7.42
CA LYS A 174 -13.17 10.56 8.71
C LYS A 174 -11.88 11.12 9.28
N GLN A 175 -11.95 12.29 9.91
CA GLN A 175 -10.81 12.95 10.54
C GLN A 175 -10.10 12.03 11.55
N SER A 176 -10.86 11.26 12.32
CA SER A 176 -10.31 10.29 13.28
C SER A 176 -9.50 9.17 12.64
N THR A 177 -9.80 8.81 11.39
CA THR A 177 -9.01 7.85 10.63
C THR A 177 -7.73 8.49 10.14
N LYS A 178 -7.81 9.70 9.57
CA LYS A 178 -6.65 10.44 9.05
C LYS A 178 -5.58 10.69 10.13
N GLN A 179 -5.99 11.00 11.35
CA GLN A 179 -5.08 11.30 12.48
C GLN A 179 -4.21 10.10 12.93
N ARG A 180 -4.54 8.89 12.48
CA ARG A 180 -3.78 7.67 12.82
C ARG A 180 -2.64 7.38 11.86
N PHE A 181 -2.56 8.10 10.74
CA PHE A 181 -1.61 7.86 9.67
C PHE A 181 -0.57 8.97 9.59
N MET A 182 0.68 8.61 9.32
CA MET A 182 1.65 9.56 8.81
C MET A 182 1.27 9.92 7.37
N ALA A 183 0.91 11.17 7.12
CA ALA A 183 0.55 11.63 5.78
C ALA A 183 1.80 12.06 5.00
N ILE A 184 1.96 11.53 3.80
CA ILE A 184 2.97 11.97 2.83
C ILE A 184 2.23 12.54 1.62
N GLU A 185 2.50 13.80 1.30
CA GLU A 185 1.86 14.48 0.18
C GLU A 185 2.65 14.28 -1.11
N PHE A 186 1.93 13.87 -2.15
CA PHE A 186 2.40 13.71 -3.51
C PHE A 186 1.77 14.74 -4.42
N ASP A 187 2.54 15.18 -5.38
CA ASP A 187 2.11 16.06 -6.46
C ASP A 187 2.77 15.61 -7.76
N TYR A 188 2.34 16.17 -8.87
CA TYR A 188 3.04 15.93 -10.12
C TYR A 188 4.50 16.39 -10.04
N PRO A 189 5.44 15.61 -10.55
CA PRO A 189 6.84 15.97 -10.51
C PRO A 189 7.12 17.22 -11.37
N LEU A 190 8.16 17.96 -11.00
CA LEU A 190 8.67 19.06 -11.84
C LEU A 190 9.18 18.52 -13.18
N PRO A 191 9.21 19.35 -14.25
CA PRO A 191 9.55 18.93 -15.61
C PRO A 191 10.88 18.19 -15.75
N ASP A 192 11.89 18.59 -14.99
CA ASP A 192 13.21 17.96 -14.97
C ASP A 192 13.18 16.55 -14.36
N VAL A 193 12.42 16.36 -13.27
CA VAL A 193 12.22 15.05 -12.66
C VAL A 193 11.39 14.15 -13.57
N GLU A 194 10.30 14.70 -14.14
CA GLU A 194 9.44 13.99 -15.08
C GLU A 194 10.22 13.52 -16.31
N SER A 195 11.12 14.37 -16.86
CA SER A 195 12.00 14.02 -17.98
C SER A 195 12.90 12.82 -17.64
N ARG A 196 13.43 12.77 -16.43
CA ARG A 196 14.26 11.62 -15.98
C ARG A 196 13.45 10.33 -15.89
N VAL A 197 12.20 10.42 -15.41
CA VAL A 197 11.30 9.27 -15.36
C VAL A 197 10.99 8.78 -16.77
N VAL A 198 10.60 9.69 -17.68
CA VAL A 198 10.31 9.34 -19.08
C VAL A 198 11.54 8.76 -19.78
N ALA A 199 12.73 9.36 -19.60
CA ALA A 199 13.97 8.85 -20.18
C ALA A 199 14.24 7.41 -19.75
N HIS A 200 14.08 7.13 -18.45
CA HIS A 200 14.30 5.80 -17.90
C HIS A 200 13.26 4.77 -18.39
N GLU A 201 11.98 5.09 -18.30
CA GLU A 201 10.89 4.14 -18.63
C GLU A 201 10.81 3.87 -20.14
N ALA A 202 11.08 4.88 -20.97
CA ALA A 202 11.08 4.74 -22.44
C ALA A 202 12.43 4.27 -23.02
N GLY A 203 13.50 4.24 -22.23
CA GLY A 203 14.83 3.88 -22.70
C GLY A 203 15.41 4.89 -23.71
N VAL A 204 15.04 6.18 -23.59
CA VAL A 204 15.50 7.25 -24.47
C VAL A 204 16.47 8.20 -23.76
N SER A 205 17.18 9.03 -24.53
CA SER A 205 18.03 10.06 -23.91
C SER A 205 17.20 11.13 -23.19
N LEU A 206 17.81 11.80 -22.21
CA LEU A 206 17.16 12.87 -21.46
C LEU A 206 16.69 14.01 -22.40
N GLU A 207 17.46 14.34 -23.41
CA GLU A 207 17.11 15.36 -24.41
C GLU A 207 15.84 15.00 -25.20
N VAL A 208 15.71 13.73 -25.60
CA VAL A 208 14.50 13.23 -26.29
C VAL A 208 13.30 13.26 -25.34
N ALA A 209 13.48 12.84 -24.09
CA ALA A 209 12.43 12.87 -23.09
C ALA A 209 11.92 14.29 -22.82
N GLN A 210 12.82 15.28 -22.71
CA GLN A 210 12.46 16.69 -22.55
C GLN A 210 11.64 17.22 -23.73
N ARG A 211 12.04 16.90 -24.97
CA ARG A 211 11.27 17.30 -26.16
C ARG A 211 9.88 16.66 -26.20
N LEU A 212 9.76 15.38 -25.84
CA LEU A 212 8.47 14.69 -25.75
C LEU A 212 7.54 15.35 -24.75
N LEU A 213 8.04 15.74 -23.57
CA LEU A 213 7.23 16.40 -22.54
C LEU A 213 6.72 17.78 -22.98
N VAL A 214 7.51 18.56 -23.71
CA VAL A 214 7.06 19.84 -24.26
C VAL A 214 5.87 19.61 -25.20
N VAL A 215 6.00 18.68 -26.14
CA VAL A 215 4.92 18.38 -27.10
C VAL A 215 3.63 17.90 -26.39
N VAL A 216 3.76 17.05 -25.37
CA VAL A 216 2.60 16.53 -24.61
C VAL A 216 1.93 17.63 -23.80
N ARG A 217 2.70 18.52 -23.15
CA ARG A 217 2.16 19.64 -22.37
C ARG A 217 1.45 20.66 -23.26
N ASP A 218 2.05 21.04 -24.37
CA ASP A 218 1.44 21.96 -25.34
C ASP A 218 0.16 21.35 -25.94
N GLY A 219 0.14 20.05 -26.25
CA GLY A 219 -1.03 19.33 -26.77
C GLY A 219 -2.16 19.14 -25.75
N LEU A 220 -1.87 19.16 -24.44
CA LEU A 220 -2.85 18.99 -23.36
C LEU A 220 -3.30 20.33 -22.74
N GLY A 221 -2.77 21.49 -23.19
CA GLY A 221 -3.09 22.81 -22.66
C GLY A 221 -2.75 22.95 -21.16
N ARG A 222 -1.72 22.27 -20.69
CA ARG A 222 -1.21 22.38 -19.31
C ARG A 222 -0.02 23.32 -19.30
N ASP A 223 -0.24 24.54 -18.84
CA ASP A 223 0.79 25.53 -18.50
C ASP A 223 1.61 25.12 -17.26
#